data_8c8bd981ad0ad09e9f74608d1d9af46f
#
_entry.id   8c8bd981ad0ad09e9f74608d1d9af46f
#
_cell.length_a   1.000
_cell.length_b   1.000
_cell.length_c   1.000
_cell.angle_alpha   90.00
_cell.angle_beta   90.00
_cell.angle_gamma   90.00
#
_symmetry.space_group_name_H-M   'P 1'
#
loop_
_entity.id
_entity.type
_entity.pdbx_description
1 polymer ?
#
loop_
_entity_poly.entity_id
_entity_poly.type
_entity_poly.pdbx_seq_one_letter_code
_entity_poly.pdbx_strand_id
1 'polypeptide(L)'
;GFFPVPPAQTGRVLVLSGEDDPGKVLTTRYMAAGADMSKVHVMTADQYFIENDKILCVNDKALADFVDTIEPILVLVDPLQSFLPGNVDMGSRNQIRRTLTPLQAINIKHNCATLIVMHTNKKQGVSGRGRLADSSDIWDIARSVLIMGYSKNDGKIYVSHEKSNYSEKQQTVLMHIENATVEGIKTARAVFDGYTDKKDADFIEERRFRIAQTKDDTAAAILNVLAESKLGSMASNELRAAVIREVGSSEKTYNRAYGELVKSGEIEKFVINQPGGVHGWFTRLPLQSDTGDQVSK
;
A
#
# COMPACT_ATOMS: atom_id res chain seq x y z
N GLY A 1 0.57 -25.59 1.55
CA GLY A 1 0.21 -24.41 0.77
C GLY A 1 -0.27 -23.26 1.63
N PHE A 2 -0.25 -22.06 1.10
CA PHE A 2 -0.65 -20.84 1.81
C PHE A 2 -2.13 -20.83 2.23
N PHE A 3 -3.00 -21.35 1.38
CA PHE A 3 -4.43 -21.49 1.69
C PHE A 3 -4.70 -22.85 2.33
N PRO A 4 -5.67 -22.93 3.26
CA PRO A 4 -6.01 -24.19 3.94
C PRO A 4 -6.66 -25.22 2.99
N VAL A 5 -7.09 -24.79 1.80
CA VAL A 5 -7.67 -25.68 0.78
C VAL A 5 -6.61 -25.88 -0.32
N PRO A 6 -6.24 -27.14 -0.63
CA PRO A 6 -5.32 -27.39 -1.72
C PRO A 6 -5.92 -26.94 -3.05
N PRO A 7 -5.08 -26.53 -4.04
CA PRO A 7 -5.56 -26.16 -5.35
C PRO A 7 -6.24 -27.37 -6.04
N ALA A 8 -7.32 -27.11 -6.74
CA ALA A 8 -8.04 -28.16 -7.50
C ALA A 8 -7.16 -28.73 -8.63
N GLN A 9 -6.18 -27.95 -9.11
CA GLN A 9 -5.28 -28.36 -10.17
C GLN A 9 -3.86 -27.85 -9.86
N THR A 10 -2.86 -28.64 -10.16
CA THR A 10 -1.44 -28.26 -10.12
C THR A 10 -0.84 -28.35 -11.51
N GLY A 11 0.11 -27.48 -11.84
CA GLY A 11 0.77 -27.48 -13.15
C GLY A 11 1.93 -26.49 -13.18
N ARG A 12 2.48 -26.28 -14.36
CA ARG A 12 3.57 -25.33 -14.57
C ARG A 12 3.08 -23.89 -14.42
N VAL A 13 3.94 -23.03 -13.93
CA VAL A 13 3.71 -21.58 -13.78
C VAL A 13 4.80 -20.85 -14.54
N LEU A 14 4.41 -19.92 -15.41
CA LEU A 14 5.31 -18.96 -16.03
C LEU A 14 5.26 -17.65 -15.25
N VAL A 15 6.39 -17.19 -14.74
CA VAL A 15 6.53 -15.93 -14.01
C VAL A 15 7.32 -14.95 -14.87
N LEU A 16 6.70 -13.82 -15.19
CA LEU A 16 7.37 -12.66 -15.77
C LEU A 16 7.66 -11.69 -14.62
N SER A 17 8.94 -11.51 -14.27
CA SER A 17 9.38 -10.63 -13.19
C SER A 17 10.15 -9.43 -13.72
N GLY A 18 9.73 -8.23 -13.32
CA GLY A 18 10.34 -6.96 -13.74
C GLY A 18 11.16 -6.26 -12.66
N GLU A 19 11.16 -6.76 -11.41
CA GLU A 19 11.79 -6.04 -10.29
C GLU A 19 12.72 -6.91 -9.44
N ASP A 20 12.39 -8.18 -9.22
CA ASP A 20 13.11 -9.05 -8.29
C ASP A 20 14.13 -9.96 -9.00
N ASP A 21 15.29 -10.15 -8.36
CA ASP A 21 16.31 -11.12 -8.81
C ASP A 21 15.77 -12.56 -8.72
N PRO A 22 15.78 -13.33 -9.83
CA PRO A 22 15.17 -14.65 -9.87
C PRO A 22 15.89 -15.65 -8.96
N GLY A 23 17.19 -15.60 -8.85
CA GLY A 23 17.98 -16.58 -8.08
C GLY A 23 17.97 -16.31 -6.59
N LYS A 24 18.26 -15.07 -6.20
CA LYS A 24 18.45 -14.72 -4.79
C LYS A 24 17.13 -14.40 -4.06
N VAL A 25 16.15 -13.88 -4.76
CA VAL A 25 14.91 -13.37 -4.15
C VAL A 25 13.73 -14.27 -4.44
N LEU A 26 13.38 -14.45 -5.72
CA LEU A 26 12.16 -15.19 -6.08
C LEU A 26 12.25 -16.67 -5.75
N THR A 27 13.36 -17.33 -6.14
CA THR A 27 13.55 -18.77 -5.86
C THR A 27 13.43 -19.08 -4.39
N THR A 28 14.12 -18.32 -3.52
CA THR A 28 14.09 -18.56 -2.08
C THR A 28 12.70 -18.31 -1.47
N ARG A 29 11.96 -17.31 -1.95
CA ARG A 29 10.58 -17.03 -1.53
C ARG A 29 9.62 -18.14 -1.97
N TYR A 30 9.73 -18.62 -3.20
CA TYR A 30 8.89 -19.73 -3.69
C TYR A 30 9.18 -21.01 -2.94
N MET A 31 10.45 -21.34 -2.69
CA MET A 31 10.83 -22.50 -1.87
C MET A 31 10.30 -22.37 -0.44
N ALA A 32 10.42 -21.20 0.19
CA ALA A 32 9.88 -20.94 1.52
C ALA A 32 8.35 -21.08 1.57
N ALA A 33 7.66 -20.79 0.47
CA ALA A 33 6.23 -20.99 0.32
C ALA A 33 5.84 -22.43 -0.01
N GLY A 34 6.81 -23.33 -0.21
CA GLY A 34 6.59 -24.74 -0.53
C GLY A 34 6.29 -25.02 -2.00
N ALA A 35 6.75 -24.15 -2.91
CA ALA A 35 6.57 -24.36 -4.34
C ALA A 35 7.44 -25.52 -4.85
N ASP A 36 6.89 -26.30 -5.78
CA ASP A 36 7.65 -27.27 -6.58
C ASP A 36 8.41 -26.53 -7.68
N MET A 37 9.69 -26.27 -7.44
CA MET A 37 10.53 -25.48 -8.34
C MET A 37 10.72 -26.11 -9.72
N SER A 38 10.49 -27.41 -9.89
CA SER A 38 10.49 -28.05 -11.22
C SER A 38 9.35 -27.60 -12.13
N LYS A 39 8.32 -26.95 -11.53
CA LYS A 39 7.16 -26.42 -12.24
C LYS A 39 7.16 -24.89 -12.36
N VAL A 40 8.12 -24.20 -11.77
CA VAL A 40 8.20 -22.72 -11.81
C VAL A 40 9.24 -22.29 -12.86
N HIS A 41 8.78 -21.62 -13.89
CA HIS A 41 9.60 -21.05 -14.94
C HIS A 41 9.62 -19.53 -14.80
N VAL A 42 10.79 -18.96 -14.55
CA VAL A 42 10.95 -17.51 -14.37
C VAL A 42 11.64 -16.90 -15.57
N MET A 43 11.05 -15.85 -16.13
CA MET A 43 11.65 -14.98 -17.13
C MET A 43 11.69 -13.57 -16.56
N THR A 44 12.90 -12.99 -16.48
CA THR A 44 13.02 -11.59 -16.06
C THR A 44 13.10 -10.66 -17.26
N ALA A 45 12.66 -9.41 -17.07
CA ALA A 45 12.74 -8.38 -18.10
C ALA A 45 14.20 -8.14 -18.53
N ASP A 46 15.12 -8.09 -17.55
CA ASP A 46 16.55 -7.88 -17.80
C ASP A 46 17.20 -9.04 -18.55
N GLN A 47 16.92 -10.28 -18.14
CA GLN A 47 17.46 -11.46 -18.83
C GLN A 47 16.99 -11.51 -20.28
N TYR A 48 15.71 -11.28 -20.51
CA TYR A 48 15.17 -11.26 -21.88
C TYR A 48 15.81 -10.16 -22.72
N PHE A 49 16.02 -8.96 -22.14
CA PHE A 49 16.69 -7.85 -22.82
C PHE A 49 18.13 -8.18 -23.18
N ILE A 50 18.90 -8.77 -22.25
CA ILE A 50 20.30 -9.18 -22.51
C ILE A 50 20.39 -10.20 -23.66
N GLU A 51 19.47 -11.16 -23.72
CA GLU A 51 19.47 -12.22 -24.70
C GLU A 51 18.96 -11.77 -26.09
N ASN A 52 18.03 -10.79 -26.13
CA ASN A 52 17.29 -10.45 -27.36
C ASN A 52 17.42 -8.99 -27.78
N ASP A 53 18.12 -8.13 -27.02
CA ASP A 53 18.21 -6.68 -27.23
C ASP A 53 16.84 -6.00 -27.40
N LYS A 54 15.85 -6.52 -26.69
CA LYS A 54 14.46 -6.11 -26.77
C LYS A 54 13.75 -6.34 -25.44
N ILE A 55 12.87 -5.39 -25.05
CA ILE A 55 11.98 -5.56 -23.91
C ILE A 55 10.87 -6.55 -24.28
N LEU A 56 10.64 -7.56 -23.44
CA LEU A 56 9.51 -8.47 -23.58
C LEU A 56 8.21 -7.76 -23.20
N CYS A 57 7.26 -7.73 -24.10
CA CYS A 57 5.94 -7.15 -23.83
C CYS A 57 4.84 -8.21 -23.80
N VAL A 58 3.77 -7.95 -23.03
CA VAL A 58 2.63 -8.88 -22.87
C VAL A 58 1.86 -9.14 -24.16
N ASN A 59 2.05 -8.33 -25.19
CA ASN A 59 1.46 -8.51 -26.52
C ASN A 59 2.46 -9.05 -27.57
N ASP A 60 3.68 -9.41 -27.16
CA ASP A 60 4.68 -9.97 -28.06
C ASP A 60 4.37 -11.43 -28.42
N LYS A 61 4.71 -11.79 -29.65
CA LYS A 61 4.68 -13.19 -30.10
C LYS A 61 5.55 -14.09 -29.24
N ALA A 62 6.69 -13.58 -28.75
CA ALA A 62 7.59 -14.32 -27.87
C ALA A 62 6.92 -14.84 -26.62
N LEU A 63 6.00 -14.06 -26.01
CA LEU A 63 5.21 -14.56 -24.87
C LEU A 63 4.32 -15.75 -25.27
N ALA A 64 3.69 -15.69 -26.44
CA ALA A 64 2.89 -16.81 -26.93
C ALA A 64 3.77 -18.06 -27.17
N ASP A 65 4.97 -17.89 -27.75
CA ASP A 65 5.93 -18.96 -27.99
C ASP A 65 6.43 -19.60 -26.65
N PHE A 66 6.64 -18.80 -25.61
CA PHE A 66 6.95 -19.33 -24.27
C PHE A 66 5.78 -20.14 -23.68
N VAL A 67 4.56 -19.62 -23.82
CA VAL A 67 3.37 -20.34 -23.32
C VAL A 67 3.15 -21.62 -24.13
N ASP A 68 3.34 -21.63 -25.44
CA ASP A 68 3.29 -22.83 -26.29
C ASP A 68 4.31 -23.89 -25.86
N THR A 69 5.51 -23.45 -25.41
CA THR A 69 6.60 -24.36 -24.98
C THR A 69 6.41 -24.88 -23.57
N ILE A 70 6.02 -24.01 -22.64
CA ILE A 70 5.95 -24.33 -21.20
C ILE A 70 4.62 -24.99 -20.87
N GLU A 71 3.55 -24.66 -21.59
CA GLU A 71 2.17 -25.10 -21.32
C GLU A 71 1.74 -24.83 -19.85
N PRO A 72 1.87 -23.57 -19.37
CA PRO A 72 1.58 -23.25 -17.99
C PRO A 72 0.06 -23.22 -17.74
N ILE A 73 -0.35 -23.58 -16.52
CA ILE A 73 -1.72 -23.35 -16.07
C ILE A 73 -1.93 -21.92 -15.55
N LEU A 74 -0.83 -21.22 -15.23
CA LEU A 74 -0.83 -19.85 -14.72
C LEU A 74 0.35 -19.08 -15.30
N VAL A 75 0.06 -17.89 -15.81
CA VAL A 75 1.05 -16.86 -16.15
C VAL A 75 0.94 -15.75 -15.11
N LEU A 76 2.03 -15.46 -14.40
CA LEU A 76 2.15 -14.34 -13.47
C LEU A 76 2.93 -13.21 -14.13
N VAL A 77 2.39 -12.00 -14.12
CA VAL A 77 3.06 -10.78 -14.63
C VAL A 77 3.26 -9.81 -13.47
N ASP A 78 4.49 -9.57 -13.05
CA ASP A 78 4.82 -8.81 -11.84
C ASP A 78 6.03 -7.85 -12.03
N PRO A 79 5.79 -6.54 -12.09
CA PRO A 79 4.49 -5.88 -12.33
C PRO A 79 4.17 -5.74 -13.82
N LEU A 80 2.91 -5.46 -14.15
CA LEU A 80 2.48 -5.24 -15.54
C LEU A 80 3.28 -4.15 -16.23
N GLN A 81 3.61 -3.08 -15.52
CA GLN A 81 4.30 -1.91 -16.07
C GLN A 81 5.63 -2.26 -16.75
N SER A 82 6.35 -3.24 -16.21
CA SER A 82 7.65 -3.69 -16.77
C SER A 82 7.52 -4.44 -18.10
N PHE A 83 6.30 -4.86 -18.46
CA PHE A 83 6.02 -5.67 -19.66
C PHE A 83 5.04 -4.99 -20.62
N LEU A 84 4.85 -3.69 -20.49
CA LEU A 84 4.07 -2.89 -21.44
C LEU A 84 4.98 -2.29 -22.51
N PRO A 85 4.50 -2.20 -23.79
CA PRO A 85 5.19 -1.42 -24.79
C PRO A 85 5.37 0.03 -24.38
N GLY A 86 6.56 0.62 -24.63
CA GLY A 86 6.90 1.97 -24.17
C GLY A 86 6.00 3.11 -24.73
N ASN A 87 5.25 2.84 -25.78
CA ASN A 87 4.31 3.79 -26.39
C ASN A 87 2.87 3.63 -25.90
N VAL A 88 2.61 2.76 -24.90
CA VAL A 88 1.28 2.54 -24.34
C VAL A 88 1.04 3.53 -23.20
N ASP A 89 0.04 4.37 -23.39
CA ASP A 89 -0.49 5.22 -22.32
C ASP A 89 -1.45 4.39 -21.44
N MET A 90 -1.05 4.20 -20.18
CA MET A 90 -1.85 3.46 -19.20
C MET A 90 -3.17 4.14 -18.84
N GLY A 91 -3.31 5.45 -19.04
CA GLY A 91 -4.56 6.19 -18.90
C GLY A 91 -5.53 5.95 -20.07
N SER A 92 -5.03 5.46 -21.20
CA SER A 92 -5.83 5.24 -22.41
C SER A 92 -6.49 3.86 -22.40
N ARG A 93 -7.81 3.83 -22.20
CA ARG A 93 -8.64 2.60 -22.20
C ARG A 93 -8.42 1.74 -23.45
N ASN A 94 -8.41 2.36 -24.61
CA ASN A 94 -8.29 1.65 -25.88
C ASN A 94 -6.91 1.02 -26.08
N GLN A 95 -5.84 1.72 -25.65
CA GLN A 95 -4.47 1.20 -25.76
C GLN A 95 -4.28 0.01 -24.84
N ILE A 96 -4.67 0.12 -23.57
CA ILE A 96 -4.58 -0.99 -22.60
C ILE A 96 -5.38 -2.20 -23.09
N ARG A 97 -6.60 -2.00 -23.58
CA ARG A 97 -7.42 -3.09 -24.08
C ARG A 97 -6.76 -3.81 -25.26
N ARG A 98 -6.23 -3.07 -26.23
CA ARG A 98 -5.52 -3.66 -27.37
C ARG A 98 -4.27 -4.42 -26.93
N THR A 99 -3.53 -3.88 -25.97
CA THR A 99 -2.30 -4.51 -25.45
C THR A 99 -2.58 -5.81 -24.70
N LEU A 100 -3.69 -5.89 -23.94
CA LEU A 100 -4.04 -7.10 -23.18
C LEU A 100 -4.85 -8.13 -23.97
N THR A 101 -5.39 -7.78 -25.15
CA THR A 101 -6.18 -8.72 -25.97
C THR A 101 -5.38 -9.97 -26.39
N PRO A 102 -4.10 -9.89 -26.83
CA PRO A 102 -3.31 -11.07 -27.14
C PRO A 102 -3.14 -12.03 -25.95
N LEU A 103 -2.96 -11.47 -24.75
CA LEU A 103 -2.87 -12.26 -23.51
C LEU A 103 -4.16 -13.02 -23.20
N GLN A 104 -5.32 -12.41 -23.46
CA GLN A 104 -6.62 -13.10 -23.35
C GLN A 104 -6.76 -14.24 -24.36
N ALA A 105 -6.28 -14.05 -25.60
CA ALA A 105 -6.28 -15.09 -26.62
C ALA A 105 -5.39 -16.28 -26.23
N ILE A 106 -4.22 -16.00 -25.66
CA ILE A 106 -3.31 -17.02 -25.10
C ILE A 106 -4.02 -17.83 -23.99
N ASN A 107 -4.69 -17.14 -23.05
CA ASN A 107 -5.40 -17.79 -21.97
C ASN A 107 -6.50 -18.76 -22.48
N ILE A 108 -7.25 -18.35 -23.50
CA ILE A 108 -8.29 -19.19 -24.09
C ILE A 108 -7.67 -20.39 -24.81
N LYS A 109 -6.64 -20.17 -25.64
CA LYS A 109 -5.97 -21.21 -26.43
C LYS A 109 -5.38 -22.32 -25.55
N HIS A 110 -4.75 -21.92 -24.43
CA HIS A 110 -4.01 -22.85 -23.56
C HIS A 110 -4.76 -23.25 -22.30
N ASN A 111 -6.01 -22.79 -22.12
CA ASN A 111 -6.78 -23.01 -20.88
C ASN A 111 -5.97 -22.63 -19.63
N CYS A 112 -5.22 -21.53 -19.69
CA CYS A 112 -4.43 -21.00 -18.59
C CYS A 112 -5.03 -19.72 -18.01
N ALA A 113 -4.70 -19.41 -16.77
CA ALA A 113 -5.05 -18.15 -16.14
C ALA A 113 -3.86 -17.17 -16.22
N THR A 114 -4.15 -15.86 -16.27
CA THR A 114 -3.13 -14.83 -16.06
C THR A 114 -3.43 -14.05 -14.80
N LEU A 115 -2.44 -13.95 -13.90
CA LEU A 115 -2.46 -13.08 -12.75
C LEU A 115 -1.56 -11.87 -13.03
N ILE A 116 -2.14 -10.69 -12.99
CA ILE A 116 -1.44 -9.43 -13.22
C ILE A 116 -1.29 -8.70 -11.89
N VAL A 117 -0.06 -8.38 -11.52
CA VAL A 117 0.26 -7.54 -10.36
C VAL A 117 0.44 -6.11 -10.80
N MET A 118 -0.14 -5.19 -10.03
CA MET A 118 -0.04 -3.74 -10.27
C MET A 118 0.08 -2.99 -8.96
N HIS A 119 0.82 -1.89 -8.98
CA HIS A 119 0.84 -0.97 -7.85
C HIS A 119 -0.47 -0.19 -7.72
N THR A 120 -0.87 0.05 -6.48
CA THR A 120 -1.99 0.96 -6.21
C THR A 120 -1.52 2.42 -6.28
N ASN A 121 -2.42 3.34 -6.63
CA ASN A 121 -2.12 4.77 -6.56
C ASN A 121 -1.91 5.24 -5.10
N LYS A 122 -1.21 6.38 -4.94
CA LYS A 122 -0.91 6.97 -3.63
C LYS A 122 -2.03 7.84 -3.08
N LYS A 123 -3.21 7.88 -3.71
CA LYS A 123 -4.35 8.70 -3.25
C LYS A 123 -4.85 8.17 -1.91
N GLN A 124 -4.95 9.06 -0.94
CA GLN A 124 -5.44 8.69 0.39
C GLN A 124 -6.97 8.59 0.40
N GLY A 125 -7.48 7.61 1.17
CA GLY A 125 -8.90 7.47 1.40
C GLY A 125 -9.72 6.96 0.21
N VAL A 126 -9.09 6.42 -0.82
CA VAL A 126 -9.77 5.71 -1.90
C VAL A 126 -9.71 4.21 -1.67
N SER A 127 -10.79 3.51 -2.03
CA SER A 127 -10.91 2.05 -1.91
C SER A 127 -11.32 1.44 -3.24
N GLY A 128 -11.22 0.12 -3.33
CA GLY A 128 -11.68 -0.66 -4.47
C GLY A 128 -11.09 -0.16 -5.80
N ARG A 129 -11.96 0.05 -6.79
CA ARG A 129 -11.57 0.53 -8.13
C ARG A 129 -10.75 1.83 -8.10
N GLY A 130 -11.02 2.72 -7.13
CA GLY A 130 -10.32 4.00 -6.98
C GLY A 130 -8.84 3.87 -6.62
N ARG A 131 -8.40 2.69 -6.16
CA ARG A 131 -6.99 2.41 -5.83
C ARG A 131 -6.12 2.03 -7.02
N LEU A 132 -6.72 1.66 -8.15
CA LEU A 132 -5.92 1.35 -9.34
C LEU A 132 -5.20 2.60 -9.82
N ALA A 133 -3.88 2.46 -10.04
CA ALA A 133 -3.10 3.47 -10.72
C ALA A 133 -3.48 3.47 -12.21
N ASP A 134 -3.73 4.65 -12.73
CA ASP A 134 -3.77 5.02 -14.14
C ASP A 134 -4.90 4.47 -15.02
N SER A 135 -5.32 3.22 -14.95
CA SER A 135 -6.36 2.71 -15.84
C SER A 135 -7.49 1.96 -15.13
N SER A 136 -8.69 2.55 -15.17
CA SER A 136 -9.92 1.85 -14.77
C SER A 136 -10.28 0.69 -15.72
N ASP A 137 -9.70 0.65 -16.93
CA ASP A 137 -10.03 -0.38 -17.91
C ASP A 137 -9.42 -1.74 -17.57
N ILE A 138 -8.28 -1.77 -16.87
CA ILE A 138 -7.70 -3.03 -16.35
C ILE A 138 -8.67 -3.69 -15.38
N TRP A 139 -9.31 -2.91 -14.51
CA TRP A 139 -10.40 -3.41 -13.66
C TRP A 139 -11.54 -4.00 -14.47
N ASP A 140 -11.94 -3.34 -15.55
CA ASP A 140 -13.07 -3.76 -16.36
C ASP A 140 -12.78 -5.05 -17.15
N ILE A 141 -11.54 -5.21 -17.65
CA ILE A 141 -11.09 -6.40 -18.39
C ILE A 141 -10.95 -7.61 -17.46
N ALA A 142 -10.42 -7.41 -16.24
CA ALA A 142 -10.17 -8.49 -15.29
C ALA A 142 -11.47 -9.22 -14.91
N ARG A 143 -11.41 -10.54 -14.85
CA ARG A 143 -12.55 -11.39 -14.41
C ARG A 143 -12.65 -11.48 -12.90
N SER A 144 -11.53 -11.35 -12.22
CA SER A 144 -11.42 -11.29 -10.77
C SER A 144 -10.43 -10.19 -10.40
N VAL A 145 -10.72 -9.43 -9.34
CA VAL A 145 -9.80 -8.41 -8.82
C VAL A 145 -9.62 -8.61 -7.32
N LEU A 146 -8.37 -8.72 -6.95
CA LEU A 146 -7.93 -8.80 -5.56
C LEU A 146 -7.19 -7.51 -5.21
N ILE A 147 -7.48 -6.95 -4.04
CA ILE A 147 -6.73 -5.80 -3.50
C ILE A 147 -5.99 -6.26 -2.27
N MET A 148 -4.68 -6.06 -2.29
CA MET A 148 -3.84 -6.29 -1.12
C MET A 148 -3.60 -4.98 -0.38
N GLY A 149 -3.66 -5.02 0.93
CA GLY A 149 -3.38 -3.87 1.79
C GLY A 149 -2.87 -4.29 3.16
N TYR A 150 -2.50 -3.29 3.96
CA TYR A 150 -2.01 -3.48 5.31
C TYR A 150 -3.02 -2.93 6.32
N SER A 151 -3.49 -3.80 7.21
CA SER A 151 -4.33 -3.45 8.35
C SER A 151 -3.43 -2.90 9.47
N LYS A 152 -3.67 -1.65 9.85
CA LYS A 152 -2.91 -1.02 10.94
C LYS A 152 -3.42 -1.40 12.34
N ASN A 153 -4.58 -2.01 12.43
CA ASN A 153 -5.17 -2.36 13.71
C ASN A 153 -4.52 -3.58 14.34
N ASP A 154 -4.20 -4.57 13.51
CA ASP A 154 -3.65 -5.86 13.94
C ASP A 154 -2.31 -6.21 13.27
N GLY A 155 -1.76 -5.30 12.45
CA GLY A 155 -0.47 -5.51 11.77
C GLY A 155 -0.51 -6.55 10.66
N LYS A 156 -1.69 -6.97 10.22
CA LYS A 156 -1.86 -8.02 9.20
C LYS A 156 -1.92 -7.44 7.79
N ILE A 157 -1.56 -8.26 6.84
CA ILE A 157 -1.83 -8.02 5.43
C ILE A 157 -3.20 -8.62 5.13
N TYR A 158 -4.03 -7.90 4.39
CA TYR A 158 -5.29 -8.43 3.86
C TYR A 158 -5.25 -8.54 2.35
N VAL A 159 -5.94 -9.56 1.81
CA VAL A 159 -6.22 -9.73 0.39
C VAL A 159 -7.73 -9.77 0.22
N SER A 160 -8.30 -8.66 -0.23
CA SER A 160 -9.74 -8.49 -0.41
C SER A 160 -10.18 -8.82 -1.82
N HIS A 161 -11.20 -9.66 -1.97
CA HIS A 161 -11.79 -9.98 -3.27
C HIS A 161 -12.84 -8.94 -3.64
N GLU A 162 -12.46 -8.00 -4.53
CA GLU A 162 -13.25 -6.81 -4.85
C GLU A 162 -14.14 -6.96 -6.08
N LYS A 163 -13.76 -7.83 -7.02
CA LYS A 163 -14.55 -8.12 -8.23
C LYS A 163 -14.51 -9.61 -8.55
N SER A 164 -15.65 -10.14 -8.93
CA SER A 164 -15.78 -11.46 -9.55
C SER A 164 -16.86 -11.42 -10.63
N ASN A 165 -16.56 -12.04 -11.79
CA ASN A 165 -17.54 -12.21 -12.87
C ASN A 165 -18.15 -13.62 -12.88
N TYR A 166 -17.62 -14.57 -12.09
CA TYR A 166 -17.97 -15.97 -12.16
C TYR A 166 -18.61 -16.52 -10.89
N SER A 167 -18.41 -15.84 -9.77
CA SER A 167 -18.91 -16.30 -8.46
C SER A 167 -19.20 -15.10 -7.56
N GLU A 168 -19.74 -15.35 -6.39
CA GLU A 168 -19.80 -14.37 -5.33
C GLU A 168 -18.38 -13.96 -4.88
N LYS A 169 -18.26 -12.74 -4.37
CA LYS A 169 -16.99 -12.27 -3.80
C LYS A 169 -16.66 -13.08 -2.55
N GLN A 170 -15.48 -13.68 -2.54
CA GLN A 170 -15.01 -14.50 -1.43
C GLN A 170 -14.63 -13.62 -0.22
N GLN A 171 -14.57 -14.21 0.96
CA GLN A 171 -14.05 -13.57 2.16
C GLN A 171 -12.63 -13.03 1.93
N THR A 172 -12.28 -12.00 2.66
CA THR A 172 -10.93 -11.42 2.66
C THR A 172 -9.99 -12.33 3.44
N VAL A 173 -8.86 -12.66 2.83
CA VAL A 173 -7.78 -13.42 3.46
C VAL A 173 -6.94 -12.50 4.31
N LEU A 174 -6.62 -12.94 5.53
CA LEU A 174 -5.67 -12.30 6.42
C LEU A 174 -4.39 -13.12 6.48
N MET A 175 -3.25 -12.44 6.49
CA MET A 175 -1.93 -13.05 6.55
C MET A 175 -0.93 -12.14 7.26
N HIS A 176 0.19 -12.72 7.68
CA HIS A 176 1.37 -11.99 8.09
C HIS A 176 2.61 -12.50 7.37
N ILE A 177 3.69 -11.74 7.43
CA ILE A 177 5.00 -12.15 6.90
C ILE A 177 5.87 -12.60 8.07
N GLU A 178 6.44 -13.77 7.96
CA GLU A 178 7.45 -14.25 8.90
C GLU A 178 8.80 -14.52 8.23
N ASN A 179 9.85 -14.46 9.02
CA ASN A 179 11.18 -14.80 8.54
C ASN A 179 11.29 -16.31 8.30
N ALA A 180 11.91 -16.69 7.20
CA ALA A 180 12.23 -18.05 6.84
C ALA A 180 13.71 -18.17 6.47
N THR A 181 14.23 -19.39 6.51
CA THR A 181 15.57 -19.72 6.01
C THR A 181 15.46 -20.91 5.08
N VAL A 182 15.96 -20.76 3.87
CA VAL A 182 15.97 -21.80 2.84
C VAL A 182 17.40 -21.98 2.37
N GLU A 183 17.94 -23.20 2.49
CA GLU A 183 19.32 -23.53 2.10
C GLU A 183 20.36 -22.55 2.68
N GLY A 184 20.14 -22.09 3.93
CA GLY A 184 21.02 -21.12 4.61
C GLY A 184 20.78 -19.65 4.23
N ILE A 185 19.90 -19.36 3.27
CA ILE A 185 19.58 -18.01 2.83
C ILE A 185 18.36 -17.49 3.63
N LYS A 186 18.51 -16.33 4.26
CA LYS A 186 17.41 -15.65 4.95
C LYS A 186 16.43 -15.08 3.92
N THR A 187 15.17 -15.40 4.09
CA THR A 187 14.07 -14.96 3.25
C THR A 187 12.81 -14.71 4.09
N ALA A 188 11.68 -14.52 3.46
CA ALA A 188 10.40 -14.34 4.11
C ALA A 188 9.32 -15.19 3.43
N ARG A 189 8.30 -15.58 4.21
CA ARG A 189 7.11 -16.22 3.67
C ARG A 189 5.84 -15.61 4.23
N ALA A 190 4.78 -15.68 3.45
CA ALA A 190 3.44 -15.32 3.91
C ALA A 190 2.82 -16.51 4.66
N VAL A 191 2.17 -16.21 5.78
CA VAL A 191 1.47 -17.20 6.61
C VAL A 191 0.01 -16.81 6.72
N PHE A 192 -0.88 -17.78 6.53
CA PHE A 192 -2.31 -17.58 6.60
C PHE A 192 -2.77 -17.42 8.06
N ASP A 193 -3.58 -16.38 8.33
CA ASP A 193 -4.11 -16.03 9.65
C ASP A 193 -5.63 -16.19 9.77
N GLY A 194 -6.32 -16.48 8.68
CA GLY A 194 -7.77 -16.65 8.67
C GLY A 194 -8.49 -15.81 7.64
N TYR A 195 -9.81 -15.71 7.81
CA TYR A 195 -10.70 -14.95 6.94
C TYR A 195 -11.44 -13.88 7.71
N THR A 196 -11.91 -12.86 6.97
CA THR A 196 -12.83 -11.83 7.49
C THR A 196 -13.79 -11.42 6.39
N ASP A 197 -14.99 -10.94 6.78
CA ASP A 197 -15.97 -10.40 5.84
C ASP A 197 -15.67 -8.95 5.43
N LYS A 198 -14.75 -8.28 6.17
CA LYS A 198 -14.30 -6.93 5.83
C LYS A 198 -13.73 -6.87 4.42
N LYS A 199 -14.04 -5.79 3.70
CA LYS A 199 -13.53 -5.49 2.36
C LYS A 199 -12.52 -4.34 2.41
N ASP A 200 -11.85 -4.07 1.29
CA ASP A 200 -10.86 -3.00 1.18
C ASP A 200 -11.39 -1.65 1.71
N ALA A 201 -12.67 -1.34 1.47
CA ALA A 201 -13.31 -0.12 1.95
C ALA A 201 -13.33 -0.02 3.49
N ASP A 202 -13.62 -1.13 4.18
CA ASP A 202 -13.70 -1.18 5.64
C ASP A 202 -12.33 -0.92 6.27
N PHE A 203 -11.27 -1.52 5.74
CA PHE A 203 -9.89 -1.29 6.20
C PHE A 203 -9.43 0.15 5.97
N ILE A 204 -9.86 0.77 4.84
CA ILE A 204 -9.55 2.18 4.56
C ILE A 204 -10.29 3.10 5.52
N GLU A 205 -11.55 2.81 5.83
CA GLU A 205 -12.35 3.58 6.78
C GLU A 205 -11.80 3.49 8.21
N GLU A 206 -11.48 2.30 8.69
CA GLU A 206 -10.81 2.09 9.98
C GLU A 206 -9.49 2.87 10.08
N ARG A 207 -8.70 2.87 9.01
CA ARG A 207 -7.47 3.65 8.95
C ARG A 207 -7.72 5.15 9.03
N ARG A 208 -8.79 5.65 8.37
CA ARG A 208 -9.19 7.07 8.42
C ARG A 208 -9.63 7.45 9.82
N PHE A 209 -10.48 6.63 10.43
CA PHE A 209 -10.98 6.86 11.79
C PHE A 209 -9.82 6.94 12.78
N ARG A 210 -8.90 6.00 12.75
CA ARG A 210 -7.72 5.99 13.62
C ARG A 210 -6.81 7.22 13.41
N ILE A 211 -6.62 7.66 12.17
CA ILE A 211 -5.84 8.87 11.88
C ILE A 211 -6.54 10.11 12.47
N ALA A 212 -7.85 10.20 12.36
CA ALA A 212 -8.62 11.30 12.93
C ALA A 212 -8.51 11.28 14.46
N GLN A 213 -8.78 10.15 15.10
CA GLN A 213 -8.67 9.98 16.56
C GLN A 213 -7.26 10.35 17.07
N THR A 214 -6.20 9.81 16.47
CA THR A 214 -4.82 10.14 16.89
C THR A 214 -4.52 11.64 16.75
N LYS A 215 -5.11 12.31 15.76
CA LYS A 215 -4.95 13.76 15.59
C LYS A 215 -5.69 14.53 16.69
N ASP A 216 -6.90 14.12 17.02
CA ASP A 216 -7.71 14.75 18.07
C ASP A 216 -7.07 14.54 19.44
N ASP A 217 -6.56 13.33 19.73
CA ASP A 217 -5.79 13.03 20.94
C ASP A 217 -4.52 13.91 21.03
N THR A 218 -3.83 14.12 19.89
CA THR A 218 -2.64 14.99 19.85
C THR A 218 -3.02 16.47 20.08
N ALA A 219 -4.14 16.93 19.54
CA ALA A 219 -4.61 18.30 19.76
C ALA A 219 -5.00 18.51 21.25
N ALA A 220 -5.70 17.57 21.84
CA ALA A 220 -6.04 17.60 23.26
C ALA A 220 -4.79 17.61 24.16
N ALA A 221 -3.77 16.80 23.85
CA ALA A 221 -2.51 16.77 24.56
C ALA A 221 -1.74 18.11 24.46
N ILE A 222 -1.75 18.77 23.30
CA ILE A 222 -1.17 20.11 23.12
C ILE A 222 -1.80 21.10 24.10
N LEU A 223 -3.14 21.12 24.17
CA LEU A 223 -3.87 22.03 25.04
C LEU A 223 -3.61 21.70 26.53
N ASN A 224 -3.62 20.44 26.91
CA ASN A 224 -3.37 20.00 28.30
C ASN A 224 -1.95 20.37 28.77
N VAL A 225 -0.92 20.06 27.97
CA VAL A 225 0.47 20.38 28.32
C VAL A 225 0.67 21.90 28.47
N LEU A 226 -0.01 22.72 27.65
CA LEU A 226 0.03 24.18 27.79
C LEU A 226 -0.73 24.64 29.05
N ALA A 227 -1.88 24.06 29.36
CA ALA A 227 -2.67 24.38 30.55
C ALA A 227 -1.92 24.04 31.87
N GLU A 228 -1.17 22.95 31.88
CA GLU A 228 -0.36 22.51 33.01
C GLU A 228 0.95 23.30 33.17
N SER A 229 1.37 24.05 32.16
CA SER A 229 2.58 24.86 32.22
C SER A 229 2.40 26.04 33.18
N LYS A 230 3.41 26.34 33.98
CA LYS A 230 3.35 27.39 35.04
C LYS A 230 2.96 28.78 34.56
N LEU A 231 3.10 29.05 33.26
CA LEU A 231 2.82 30.35 32.64
C LEU A 231 1.79 30.26 31.52
N GLY A 232 1.10 29.11 31.35
CA GLY A 232 0.23 28.87 30.20
C GLY A 232 0.97 28.95 28.86
N SER A 233 2.30 28.90 28.89
CA SER A 233 3.15 29.01 27.69
C SER A 233 4.39 28.13 27.81
N MET A 234 4.90 27.66 26.66
CA MET A 234 6.06 26.80 26.59
C MET A 234 6.86 27.07 25.29
N ALA A 235 8.17 26.80 25.31
CA ALA A 235 8.95 26.81 24.08
C ALA A 235 8.39 25.78 23.09
N SER A 236 8.18 26.16 21.82
CA SER A 236 7.48 25.33 20.84
C SER A 236 8.17 23.97 20.57
N ASN A 237 9.48 23.90 20.71
CA ASN A 237 10.25 22.65 20.60
C ASN A 237 10.05 21.74 21.82
N GLU A 238 9.96 22.31 23.02
CA GLU A 238 9.72 21.57 24.27
C GLU A 238 8.28 21.03 24.29
N LEU A 239 7.30 21.86 23.91
CA LEU A 239 5.90 21.46 23.75
C LEU A 239 5.78 20.27 22.81
N ARG A 240 6.41 20.34 21.64
CA ARG A 240 6.41 19.24 20.69
C ARG A 240 6.99 17.96 21.28
N ALA A 241 8.14 18.06 21.93
CA ALA A 241 8.79 16.90 22.53
C ALA A 241 7.94 16.27 23.66
N ALA A 242 7.30 17.10 24.49
CA ALA A 242 6.43 16.65 25.55
C ALA A 242 5.20 15.90 25.00
N VAL A 243 4.46 16.50 24.05
CA VAL A 243 3.26 15.91 23.45
C VAL A 243 3.56 14.62 22.70
N ILE A 244 4.63 14.58 21.89
CA ILE A 244 5.01 13.35 21.16
C ILE A 244 5.33 12.22 22.15
N ARG A 245 5.97 12.52 23.27
CA ARG A 245 6.29 11.54 24.33
C ARG A 245 5.02 11.03 25.03
N GLU A 246 4.06 11.91 25.28
CA GLU A 246 2.83 11.59 26.00
C GLU A 246 1.89 10.69 25.18
N VAL A 247 1.60 11.08 23.92
CA VAL A 247 0.60 10.40 23.11
C VAL A 247 1.19 9.47 22.04
N GLY A 248 2.53 9.39 21.91
CA GLY A 248 3.20 8.55 20.92
C GLY A 248 2.92 8.95 19.47
N SER A 249 2.49 10.19 19.23
CA SER A 249 2.18 10.67 17.88
C SER A 249 3.46 10.90 17.05
N SER A 250 3.31 10.83 15.71
CA SER A 250 4.42 11.21 14.83
C SER A 250 4.57 12.73 14.77
N GLU A 251 5.76 13.21 14.44
CA GLU A 251 6.03 14.65 14.23
C GLU A 251 5.09 15.25 13.17
N LYS A 252 4.77 14.49 12.12
CA LYS A 252 3.82 14.90 11.10
C LYS A 252 2.42 15.07 11.65
N THR A 253 1.97 14.18 12.53
CA THR A 253 0.65 14.27 13.20
C THR A 253 0.62 15.48 14.12
N TYR A 254 1.66 15.67 14.94
CA TYR A 254 1.81 16.85 15.78
C TYR A 254 1.72 18.16 14.99
N ASN A 255 2.53 18.30 13.94
CA ASN A 255 2.55 19.53 13.12
C ASN A 255 1.18 19.83 12.49
N ARG A 256 0.41 18.81 12.13
CA ARG A 256 -0.94 18.98 11.59
C ARG A 256 -1.93 19.44 12.67
N ALA A 257 -1.94 18.78 13.83
CA ALA A 257 -2.80 19.17 14.95
C ALA A 257 -2.45 20.58 15.44
N TYR A 258 -1.17 20.86 15.62
CA TYR A 258 -0.67 22.18 16.00
C TYR A 258 -1.09 23.29 15.02
N GLY A 259 -0.93 23.04 13.73
CA GLY A 259 -1.31 24.01 12.69
C GLY A 259 -2.82 24.30 12.67
N GLU A 260 -3.66 23.31 12.96
CA GLU A 260 -5.11 23.50 13.06
C GLU A 260 -5.48 24.32 14.33
N LEU A 261 -4.87 24.01 15.49
CA LEU A 261 -5.09 24.79 16.72
C LEU A 261 -4.65 26.27 16.60
N VAL A 262 -3.54 26.51 15.88
CA VAL A 262 -3.13 27.89 15.57
C VAL A 262 -4.14 28.57 14.66
N LYS A 263 -4.63 27.87 13.64
CA LYS A 263 -5.61 28.40 12.69
C LYS A 263 -6.98 28.66 13.30
N SER A 264 -7.41 27.82 14.25
CA SER A 264 -8.65 28.02 15.01
C SER A 264 -8.54 29.10 16.09
N GLY A 265 -7.32 29.54 16.41
CA GLY A 265 -7.06 30.50 17.48
C GLY A 265 -7.07 29.90 18.88
N GLU A 266 -7.09 28.58 19.01
CA GLU A 266 -7.04 27.88 20.31
C GLU A 266 -5.65 27.93 20.97
N ILE A 267 -4.62 28.16 20.18
CA ILE A 267 -3.25 28.46 20.64
C ILE A 267 -2.66 29.61 19.84
N GLU A 268 -1.75 30.34 20.46
CA GLU A 268 -1.02 31.43 19.85
C GLU A 268 0.49 31.12 19.78
N LYS A 269 1.13 31.43 18.65
CA LYS A 269 2.56 31.33 18.47
C LYS A 269 3.17 32.72 18.51
N PHE A 270 4.24 32.91 19.31
CA PHE A 270 4.92 34.19 19.45
C PHE A 270 6.43 34.00 19.60
N VAL A 271 7.18 35.07 19.46
CA VAL A 271 8.64 35.09 19.57
C VAL A 271 9.05 35.81 20.85
N ILE A 272 9.95 35.19 21.61
CA ILE A 272 10.64 35.87 22.71
C ILE A 272 12.06 36.15 22.25
N ASN A 273 12.42 37.44 22.30
CA ASN A 273 13.80 37.88 22.08
C ASN A 273 14.60 37.73 23.36
N GLN A 274 15.52 36.77 23.39
CA GLN A 274 16.40 36.58 24.55
C GLN A 274 17.62 37.49 24.49
N PRO A 275 18.18 37.89 25.62
CA PRO A 275 19.47 38.62 25.68
C PRO A 275 20.56 37.82 24.97
N GLY A 276 21.24 38.42 23.98
CA GLY A 276 22.24 37.74 23.15
C GLY A 276 21.81 37.44 21.73
N GLY A 277 20.60 37.92 21.28
CA GLY A 277 20.16 37.81 19.88
C GLY A 277 19.58 36.47 19.46
N VAL A 278 19.33 35.57 20.42
CA VAL A 278 18.67 34.28 20.13
C VAL A 278 17.15 34.45 20.13
N HIS A 279 16.52 34.15 19.01
CA HIS A 279 15.04 34.16 18.87
C HIS A 279 14.51 32.78 19.23
N GLY A 280 13.64 32.71 20.25
CA GLY A 280 12.88 31.48 20.59
C GLY A 280 11.43 31.57 20.18
N TRP A 281 10.92 30.53 19.53
CA TRP A 281 9.48 30.39 19.29
C TRP A 281 8.80 29.75 20.49
N PHE A 282 7.73 30.39 20.97
CA PHE A 282 6.89 29.97 22.06
C PHE A 282 5.45 29.78 21.62
N THR A 283 4.72 28.96 22.35
CA THR A 283 3.30 28.70 22.17
C THR A 283 2.58 28.93 23.50
N ARG A 284 1.41 29.55 23.45
CA ARG A 284 0.55 29.78 24.63
C ARG A 284 -0.92 29.53 24.33
N LEU A 285 -1.70 29.36 25.38
CA LEU A 285 -3.15 29.48 25.28
C LEU A 285 -3.50 30.97 25.09
N PRO A 286 -4.58 31.30 24.35
CA PRO A 286 -5.05 32.69 24.22
C PRO A 286 -5.32 33.31 25.59
N LEU A 287 -4.89 34.56 25.77
CA LEU A 287 -5.24 35.31 26.97
C LEU A 287 -6.77 35.49 26.95
N GLN A 288 -7.45 35.04 28.00
CA GLN A 288 -8.87 35.37 28.19
C GLN A 288 -8.97 36.89 28.19
N SER A 289 -9.69 37.48 27.24
CA SER A 289 -10.05 38.87 27.32
C SER A 289 -10.91 39.03 28.59
N ASP A 290 -10.39 39.72 29.60
CA ASP A 290 -11.18 40.24 30.68
C ASP A 290 -12.34 41.03 30.02
N THR A 291 -13.52 40.44 29.98
CA THR A 291 -14.75 41.20 29.78
C THR A 291 -14.97 42.01 31.02
N GLY A 292 -14.22 43.13 31.08
CA GLY A 292 -14.34 44.07 32.16
C GLY A 292 -15.77 44.54 32.27
N ASP A 293 -16.29 44.47 33.47
CA ASP A 293 -17.51 45.07 33.98
C ASP A 293 -17.75 46.46 33.31
N GLN A 294 -18.78 46.54 32.50
CA GLN A 294 -19.43 47.82 32.28
C GLN A 294 -20.16 48.19 33.56
N VAL A 295 -19.43 48.85 34.46
CA VAL A 295 -20.07 49.60 35.51
C VAL A 295 -20.87 50.72 34.89
N SER A 296 -22.19 50.59 34.91
CA SER A 296 -23.16 51.61 34.61
C SER A 296 -22.91 52.84 35.50
N LYS A 297 -22.77 53.97 34.89
CA LYS A 297 -23.13 55.29 35.47
C LYS A 297 -24.21 55.91 34.63
#